data_55603e7a677d13f6a6f6d355434ae49f
#
_entry.id   55603e7a677d13f6a6f6d355434ae49f
#
_cell.length_a   1.000
_cell.length_b   1.000
_cell.length_c   1.000
_cell.angle_alpha   90.00
_cell.angle_beta   90.00
_cell.angle_gamma   90.00
#
_symmetry.space_group_name_H-M   'P 1'
#
loop_
_entity.id
_entity.type
_entity.pdbx_description
1 polymer ?
#
loop_
_entity_poly.entity_id
_entity_poly.type
_entity_poly.pdbx_seq_one_letter_code
_entity_poly.pdbx_strand_id
1 'polypeptide(L)'
;VSRQHGSTLLELVTILAISAVLCAIAVPGVAAVRSVFAADAAADRLALVLRDAQARAQAHGAAVRVSVAGDGCYSVCDVCPSGERPVARGELGADVESNYPQGALEFGAAGWPTLPGGASPRAGHFTIGAATAGRVVVVQLGGCVRCT
;
A
#
# COMPACT_ATOMS: atom_id res chain seq x y z
N VAL A 1 -17.11 -15.29 58.01
CA VAL A 1 -16.29 -14.10 58.22
C VAL A 1 -15.27 -14.07 57.09
N SER A 2 -15.52 -13.27 56.05
CA SER A 2 -14.59 -13.07 54.93
C SER A 2 -13.46 -12.13 55.38
N ARG A 3 -12.22 -12.65 55.43
CA ARG A 3 -11.03 -11.83 55.62
C ARG A 3 -10.81 -10.98 54.40
N GLN A 4 -11.11 -9.70 54.48
CA GLN A 4 -10.65 -8.72 53.49
C GLN A 4 -9.14 -8.54 53.68
N HIS A 5 -8.35 -9.07 52.77
CA HIS A 5 -6.93 -8.78 52.70
C HIS A 5 -6.78 -7.42 52.02
N GLY A 6 -6.52 -6.38 52.78
CA GLY A 6 -6.14 -5.09 52.22
C GLY A 6 -4.78 -5.19 51.57
N SER A 7 -4.67 -4.84 50.29
CA SER A 7 -3.39 -4.70 49.60
C SER A 7 -2.52 -3.68 50.32
N THR A 8 -1.26 -4.02 50.61
CA THR A 8 -0.33 -3.06 51.20
C THR A 8 0.08 -2.03 50.12
N LEU A 9 0.38 -0.80 50.55
CA LEU A 9 0.83 0.27 49.64
C LEU A 9 2.08 -0.19 48.86
N LEU A 10 2.94 -0.98 49.47
CA LEU A 10 4.12 -1.57 48.84
C LEU A 10 3.75 -2.53 47.69
N GLU A 11 2.74 -3.38 47.90
CA GLU A 11 2.27 -4.32 46.88
C GLU A 11 1.72 -3.58 45.64
N LEU A 12 0.97 -2.50 45.85
CA LEU A 12 0.43 -1.69 44.78
C LEU A 12 1.53 -0.98 43.99
N VAL A 13 2.55 -0.44 44.67
CA VAL A 13 3.71 0.19 44.04
C VAL A 13 4.55 -0.83 43.24
N THR A 14 4.74 -2.04 43.77
CA THR A 14 5.47 -3.08 43.02
C THR A 14 4.74 -3.55 41.80
N ILE A 15 3.41 -3.71 41.85
CA ILE A 15 2.60 -4.05 40.68
C ILE A 15 2.68 -2.95 39.60
N LEU A 16 2.57 -1.68 40.01
CA LEU A 16 2.70 -0.55 39.07
C LEU A 16 4.11 -0.49 38.44
N ALA A 17 5.16 -0.71 39.20
CA ALA A 17 6.53 -0.72 38.68
C ALA A 17 6.75 -1.84 37.67
N ILE A 18 6.30 -3.07 37.95
CA ILE A 18 6.38 -4.19 37.02
C ILE A 18 5.53 -3.90 35.72
N SER A 19 4.33 -3.39 35.90
CA SER A 19 3.46 -3.03 34.77
C SER A 19 4.09 -1.96 33.87
N ALA A 20 4.74 -0.95 34.45
CA ALA A 20 5.43 0.09 33.69
C ALA A 20 6.59 -0.48 32.86
N VAL A 21 7.38 -1.39 33.42
CA VAL A 21 8.47 -2.07 32.70
C VAL A 21 7.93 -2.92 31.54
N LEU A 22 6.87 -3.69 31.77
CA LEU A 22 6.24 -4.51 30.73
C LEU A 22 5.67 -3.65 29.59
N CYS A 23 5.03 -2.53 29.92
CA CYS A 23 4.53 -1.58 28.91
C CYS A 23 5.68 -0.97 28.09
N ALA A 24 6.80 -0.61 28.72
CA ALA A 24 7.94 -0.03 28.03
C ALA A 24 8.55 -0.97 26.98
N ILE A 25 8.49 -2.29 27.20
CA ILE A 25 8.97 -3.30 26.23
C ILE A 25 7.92 -3.58 25.15
N ALA A 26 6.63 -3.59 25.50
CA ALA A 26 5.54 -3.97 24.59
C ALA A 26 5.25 -2.90 23.52
N VAL A 27 5.32 -1.61 23.87
CA VAL A 27 4.96 -0.50 22.98
C VAL A 27 5.75 -0.48 21.65
N PRO A 28 7.10 -0.56 21.64
CA PRO A 28 7.84 -0.53 20.38
C PRO A 28 7.54 -1.73 19.48
N GLY A 29 7.26 -2.90 20.07
CA GLY A 29 6.89 -4.10 19.30
C GLY A 29 5.57 -3.94 18.55
N VAL A 30 4.57 -3.32 19.17
CA VAL A 30 3.26 -3.07 18.54
C VAL A 30 3.38 -2.08 17.38
N ALA A 31 4.21 -1.06 17.50
CA ALA A 31 4.42 -0.07 16.43
C ALA A 31 5.05 -0.73 15.18
N ALA A 32 6.05 -1.58 15.36
CA ALA A 32 6.70 -2.31 14.27
C ALA A 32 5.73 -3.26 13.55
N VAL A 33 4.90 -3.98 14.31
CA VAL A 33 3.88 -4.88 13.74
C VAL A 33 2.84 -4.09 12.93
N ARG A 34 2.38 -2.94 13.42
CA ARG A 34 1.42 -2.09 12.71
C ARG A 34 1.96 -1.59 11.38
N SER A 35 3.23 -1.21 11.30
CA SER A 35 3.83 -0.74 10.03
C SER A 35 3.89 -1.84 8.97
N VAL A 36 4.16 -3.09 9.36
CA VAL A 36 4.15 -4.25 8.44
C VAL A 36 2.75 -4.49 7.90
N PHE A 37 1.73 -4.54 8.77
CA PHE A 37 0.35 -4.74 8.33
C PHE A 37 -0.16 -3.59 7.46
N ALA A 38 0.25 -2.35 7.73
CA ALA A 38 -0.11 -1.20 6.89
C ALA A 38 0.50 -1.34 5.49
N ALA A 39 1.77 -1.76 5.37
CA ALA A 39 2.41 -2.00 4.09
C ALA A 39 1.76 -3.15 3.32
N ASP A 40 1.40 -4.26 3.99
CA ASP A 40 0.68 -5.37 3.37
C ASP A 40 -0.68 -4.93 2.82
N ALA A 41 -1.48 -4.24 3.63
CA ALA A 41 -2.79 -3.76 3.22
C ALA A 41 -2.70 -2.74 2.07
N ALA A 42 -1.67 -1.88 2.07
CA ALA A 42 -1.43 -0.92 1.00
C ALA A 42 -1.01 -1.62 -0.31
N ALA A 43 -0.16 -2.67 -0.24
CA ALA A 43 0.25 -3.46 -1.38
C ALA A 43 -0.93 -4.20 -2.04
N ASP A 44 -1.77 -4.84 -1.22
CA ASP A 44 -2.97 -5.52 -1.71
C ASP A 44 -3.94 -4.54 -2.36
N ARG A 45 -4.14 -3.37 -1.74
CA ARG A 45 -4.99 -2.31 -2.30
C ARG A 45 -4.45 -1.81 -3.63
N LEU A 46 -3.15 -1.54 -3.75
CA LEU A 46 -2.54 -1.12 -5.01
C LEU A 46 -2.67 -2.21 -6.08
N ALA A 47 -2.45 -3.47 -5.74
CA ALA A 47 -2.62 -4.57 -6.68
C ALA A 47 -4.06 -4.70 -7.19
N LEU A 48 -5.07 -4.45 -6.35
CA LEU A 48 -6.47 -4.41 -6.76
C LEU A 48 -6.73 -3.24 -7.71
N VAL A 49 -6.24 -2.04 -7.40
CA VAL A 49 -6.39 -0.85 -8.26
C VAL A 49 -5.76 -1.09 -9.63
N LEU A 50 -4.57 -1.69 -9.68
CA LEU A 50 -3.89 -2.00 -10.94
C LEU A 50 -4.65 -3.04 -11.77
N ARG A 51 -5.19 -4.08 -11.14
CA ARG A 51 -6.00 -5.11 -11.82
C ARG A 51 -7.32 -4.54 -12.32
N ASP A 52 -7.97 -3.68 -11.54
CA ASP A 52 -9.20 -3.00 -11.97
C ASP A 52 -8.94 -2.06 -13.15
N ALA A 53 -7.87 -1.27 -13.10
CA ALA A 53 -7.45 -0.42 -14.23
C ALA A 53 -7.15 -1.24 -15.49
N GLN A 54 -6.48 -2.39 -15.36
CA GLN A 54 -6.22 -3.31 -16.47
C GLN A 54 -7.51 -3.88 -17.06
N ALA A 55 -8.41 -4.39 -16.21
CA ALA A 55 -9.69 -4.94 -16.64
C ALA A 55 -10.55 -3.85 -17.32
N ARG A 56 -10.52 -2.63 -16.78
CA ARG A 56 -11.20 -1.48 -17.36
C ARG A 56 -10.64 -1.12 -18.74
N ALA A 57 -9.31 -1.10 -18.90
CA ALA A 57 -8.68 -0.84 -20.19
C ALA A 57 -9.11 -1.85 -21.26
N GLN A 58 -9.15 -3.13 -20.90
CA GLN A 58 -9.60 -4.22 -21.77
C GLN A 58 -11.10 -4.12 -22.10
N ALA A 59 -11.93 -3.82 -21.12
CA ALA A 59 -13.39 -3.74 -21.30
C ALA A 59 -13.80 -2.55 -22.19
N HIS A 60 -13.11 -1.42 -22.07
CA HIS A 60 -13.42 -0.22 -22.83
C HIS A 60 -12.63 -0.08 -24.14
N GLY A 61 -11.62 -0.94 -24.37
CA GLY A 61 -10.73 -0.83 -25.53
C GLY A 61 -9.93 0.47 -25.57
N ALA A 62 -9.72 1.11 -24.43
CA ALA A 62 -9.06 2.41 -24.28
C ALA A 62 -7.97 2.35 -23.21
N ALA A 63 -6.96 3.22 -23.33
CA ALA A 63 -5.89 3.26 -22.34
C ALA A 63 -6.40 3.81 -21.00
N VAL A 64 -5.93 3.21 -19.90
CA VAL A 64 -6.21 3.65 -18.54
C VAL A 64 -4.88 3.93 -17.84
N ARG A 65 -4.71 5.17 -17.36
CA ARG A 65 -3.50 5.60 -16.65
C ARG A 65 -3.72 5.45 -15.15
N VAL A 66 -2.73 4.87 -14.48
CA VAL A 66 -2.61 4.84 -13.02
C VAL A 66 -1.37 5.62 -12.63
N SER A 67 -1.51 6.60 -11.78
CA SER A 67 -0.41 7.40 -11.22
C SER A 67 -0.41 7.24 -9.71
N VAL A 68 0.74 6.92 -9.14
CA VAL A 68 0.95 6.76 -7.70
C VAL A 68 2.05 7.72 -7.28
N ALA A 69 1.72 8.64 -6.39
CA ALA A 69 2.67 9.58 -5.82
C ALA A 69 3.46 8.95 -4.66
N GLY A 70 4.62 9.52 -4.33
CA GLY A 70 5.48 9.01 -3.27
C GLY A 70 4.85 8.98 -1.88
N ASP A 71 3.87 9.84 -1.62
CA ASP A 71 3.05 9.88 -0.39
C ASP A 71 1.94 8.81 -0.33
N GLY A 72 1.86 7.93 -1.33
CA GLY A 72 0.85 6.89 -1.44
C GLY A 72 -0.49 7.35 -2.02
N CYS A 73 -0.64 8.61 -2.42
CA CYS A 73 -1.82 9.06 -3.15
C CYS A 73 -1.84 8.46 -4.56
N TYR A 74 -2.96 7.89 -4.98
CA TYR A 74 -3.11 7.36 -6.34
C TYR A 74 -4.28 7.98 -7.08
N SER A 75 -4.15 8.04 -8.40
CA SER A 75 -5.23 8.43 -9.31
C SER A 75 -5.32 7.47 -10.49
N VAL A 76 -6.54 7.20 -10.93
CA VAL A 76 -6.86 6.39 -12.10
C VAL A 76 -7.63 7.27 -13.08
N CYS A 77 -7.16 7.36 -14.32
CA CYS A 77 -7.78 8.19 -15.36
C CYS A 77 -7.95 7.37 -16.63
N ASP A 78 -9.11 7.49 -17.31
CA ASP A 78 -9.27 7.06 -18.70
C ASP A 78 -8.54 8.04 -19.61
N VAL A 79 -7.71 7.53 -20.51
CA VAL A 79 -6.98 8.32 -21.49
C VAL A 79 -7.80 8.35 -22.77
N CYS A 80 -8.45 9.49 -23.04
CA CYS A 80 -9.28 9.71 -24.22
C CYS A 80 -8.61 10.69 -25.18
N PRO A 81 -8.93 10.68 -26.48
CA PRO A 81 -8.43 11.68 -27.43
C PRO A 81 -8.80 13.13 -27.04
N SER A 82 -9.89 13.30 -26.29
CA SER A 82 -10.35 14.60 -25.77
C SER A 82 -9.67 15.02 -24.44
N GLY A 83 -8.79 14.20 -23.89
CA GLY A 83 -8.10 14.45 -22.62
C GLY A 83 -8.28 13.32 -21.60
N GLU A 84 -7.74 13.53 -20.40
CA GLU A 84 -7.83 12.57 -19.30
C GLU A 84 -9.15 12.74 -18.54
N ARG A 85 -9.84 11.64 -18.32
CA ARG A 85 -11.06 11.61 -17.49
C ARG A 85 -10.76 10.89 -16.18
N PRO A 86 -10.84 11.58 -15.03
CA PRO A 86 -10.62 10.94 -13.74
C PRO A 86 -11.72 9.91 -13.46
N VAL A 87 -11.29 8.72 -13.02
CA VAL A 87 -12.17 7.58 -12.69
C VAL A 87 -12.20 7.35 -11.20
N ALA A 88 -11.01 7.28 -10.57
CA ALA A 88 -10.88 7.02 -9.16
C ALA A 88 -9.67 7.76 -8.59
N ARG A 89 -9.74 8.07 -7.31
CA ARG A 89 -8.63 8.59 -6.50
C ARG A 89 -8.71 8.00 -5.12
N GLY A 90 -7.55 7.85 -4.48
CA GLY A 90 -7.50 7.36 -3.12
C GLY A 90 -6.09 7.46 -2.54
N GLU A 91 -5.95 6.92 -1.34
CA GLU A 91 -4.70 6.91 -0.59
C GLU A 91 -4.42 5.49 -0.11
N LEU A 92 -3.17 5.07 -0.20
CA LEU A 92 -2.71 3.74 0.22
C LEU A 92 -2.39 3.71 1.72
N GLY A 93 -2.07 4.85 2.32
CA GLY A 93 -1.70 4.97 3.73
C GLY A 93 -0.26 4.52 4.03
N ALA A 94 0.59 4.47 3.01
CA ALA A 94 2.01 4.16 3.12
C ALA A 94 2.77 4.83 1.98
N ASP A 95 4.04 5.17 2.22
CA ASP A 95 4.92 5.73 1.19
C ASP A 95 5.18 4.70 0.08
N VAL A 96 5.28 5.18 -1.15
CA VAL A 96 5.46 4.36 -2.34
C VAL A 96 6.64 4.85 -3.17
N GLU A 97 7.56 3.95 -3.47
CA GLU A 97 8.61 4.17 -4.45
C GLU A 97 8.31 3.36 -5.72
N SER A 98 8.64 3.89 -6.88
CA SER A 98 8.37 3.23 -8.16
C SER A 98 9.53 3.40 -9.13
N ASN A 99 9.76 2.38 -9.97
CA ASN A 99 10.66 2.48 -11.11
C ASN A 99 9.97 3.00 -12.39
N TYR A 100 8.67 3.32 -12.32
CA TYR A 100 8.00 4.05 -13.38
C TYR A 100 8.25 5.56 -13.25
N PRO A 101 8.51 6.27 -14.36
CA PRO A 101 8.65 7.72 -14.34
C PRO A 101 7.44 8.39 -13.70
N GLN A 102 7.68 9.24 -12.69
CA GLN A 102 6.62 9.94 -11.94
C GLN A 102 5.58 8.99 -11.30
N GLY A 103 5.95 7.71 -11.07
CA GLY A 103 5.02 6.70 -10.54
C GLY A 103 3.84 6.37 -11.47
N ALA A 104 3.92 6.70 -12.76
CA ALA A 104 2.82 6.56 -13.68
C ALA A 104 3.02 5.41 -14.68
N LEU A 105 1.96 4.60 -14.86
CA LEU A 105 1.88 3.57 -15.90
C LEU A 105 0.51 3.65 -16.60
N GLU A 106 0.44 3.15 -17.81
CA GLU A 106 -0.80 3.00 -18.57
C GLU A 106 -1.04 1.53 -18.91
N PHE A 107 -2.28 1.09 -18.79
CA PHE A 107 -2.71 -0.17 -19.40
C PHE A 107 -3.38 0.14 -20.74
N GLY A 108 -2.81 -0.38 -21.83
CA GLY A 108 -3.42 -0.28 -23.14
C GLY A 108 -4.67 -1.18 -23.28
N ALA A 109 -5.40 -1.06 -24.39
CA ALA A 109 -6.60 -1.85 -24.68
C ALA A 109 -6.39 -3.38 -24.62
N ALA A 110 -5.17 -3.86 -24.87
CA ALA A 110 -4.79 -5.27 -24.72
C ALA A 110 -4.48 -5.68 -23.28
N GLY A 111 -4.49 -4.73 -22.34
CA GLY A 111 -4.16 -4.96 -20.92
C GLY A 111 -2.65 -5.03 -20.62
N TRP A 112 -1.81 -4.63 -21.54
CA TRP A 112 -0.37 -4.58 -21.34
C TRP A 112 0.05 -3.26 -20.68
N PRO A 113 0.98 -3.31 -19.71
CA PRO A 113 1.50 -2.10 -19.09
C PRO A 113 2.46 -1.38 -20.02
N THR A 114 2.29 -0.09 -20.16
CA THR A 114 3.15 0.81 -20.97
C THR A 114 3.52 2.04 -20.14
N LEU A 115 4.50 2.81 -20.60
CA LEU A 115 4.71 4.16 -20.08
C LEU A 115 3.61 5.08 -20.60
N PRO A 116 3.28 6.18 -19.89
CA PRO A 116 2.35 7.19 -20.37
C PRO A 116 2.69 7.67 -21.78
N GLY A 117 1.74 7.52 -22.71
CA GLY A 117 1.94 7.82 -24.13
C GLY A 117 2.90 6.88 -24.87
N GLY A 118 3.35 5.81 -24.27
CA GLY A 118 4.28 4.83 -24.84
C GLY A 118 3.57 3.70 -25.59
N ALA A 119 4.14 3.26 -26.72
CA ALA A 119 3.60 2.14 -27.50
C ALA A 119 4.14 0.76 -27.07
N SER A 120 5.27 0.72 -26.35
CA SER A 120 5.94 -0.54 -26.01
C SER A 120 5.60 -1.00 -24.58
N PRO A 121 5.26 -2.29 -24.39
CA PRO A 121 5.04 -2.85 -23.06
C PRO A 121 6.27 -2.67 -22.17
N ARG A 122 6.03 -2.31 -20.89
CA ARG A 122 7.11 -2.14 -19.91
C ARG A 122 6.72 -2.74 -18.57
N ALA A 123 7.51 -3.68 -18.09
CA ALA A 123 7.42 -4.19 -16.73
C ALA A 123 8.00 -3.19 -15.72
N GLY A 124 7.50 -3.22 -14.50
CA GLY A 124 8.01 -2.40 -13.41
C GLY A 124 7.53 -2.87 -12.06
N HIS A 125 7.83 -2.07 -11.05
CA HIS A 125 7.42 -2.39 -9.68
C HIS A 125 7.15 -1.11 -8.87
N PHE A 126 6.36 -1.30 -7.82
CA PHE A 126 6.12 -0.35 -6.76
C PHE A 126 6.58 -0.97 -5.44
N THR A 127 7.43 -0.28 -4.70
CA THR A 127 7.85 -0.66 -3.35
C THR A 127 7.05 0.16 -2.35
N ILE A 128 6.38 -0.48 -1.41
CA ILE A 128 5.45 0.13 -0.47
C ILE A 128 5.96 -0.04 0.95
N GLY A 129 6.06 1.06 1.69
CA GLY A 129 6.54 1.08 3.06
C GLY A 129 8.06 1.27 3.18
N ALA A 130 8.58 1.23 4.43
CA ALA A 130 9.99 1.45 4.72
C ALA A 130 10.87 0.31 4.19
N ALA A 131 12.11 0.61 3.83
CA ALA A 131 13.10 -0.30 3.25
C ALA A 131 13.34 -1.62 4.01
N THR A 132 13.04 -1.67 5.31
CA THR A 132 13.24 -2.87 6.16
C THR A 132 12.02 -3.78 6.27
N ALA A 133 10.82 -3.31 5.86
CA ALA A 133 9.56 -4.05 5.94
C ALA A 133 8.64 -3.75 4.74
N GLY A 134 9.23 -3.29 3.62
CA GLY A 134 8.49 -2.93 2.42
C GLY A 134 7.96 -4.16 1.67
N ARG A 135 6.81 -4.00 1.03
CA ARG A 135 6.24 -4.95 0.08
C ARG A 135 6.45 -4.47 -1.35
N VAL A 136 6.62 -5.41 -2.26
CA VAL A 136 6.82 -5.08 -3.67
C VAL A 136 5.64 -5.56 -4.50
N VAL A 137 5.03 -4.65 -5.25
CA VAL A 137 4.02 -4.98 -6.26
C VAL A 137 4.68 -4.96 -7.62
N VAL A 138 4.79 -6.11 -8.26
CA VAL A 138 5.43 -6.30 -9.57
C VAL A 138 4.38 -6.34 -10.65
N VAL A 139 4.57 -5.52 -11.70
CA VAL A 139 3.76 -5.53 -12.91
C VAL A 139 4.61 -6.13 -14.04
N GLN A 140 4.23 -7.31 -14.52
CA GLN A 140 4.93 -8.01 -15.58
C GLN A 140 4.54 -7.50 -16.96
N LEU A 141 5.39 -7.75 -17.98
CA LEU A 141 5.12 -7.35 -19.39
C LEU A 141 3.77 -7.84 -19.92
N GLY A 142 3.32 -9.02 -19.51
CA GLY A 142 2.02 -9.58 -19.86
C GLY A 142 0.85 -9.00 -19.06
N GLY A 143 1.06 -7.97 -18.23
CA GLY A 143 0.04 -7.36 -17.40
C GLY A 143 -0.27 -8.11 -16.08
N CYS A 144 0.45 -9.19 -15.77
CA CYS A 144 0.25 -9.88 -14.50
C CYS A 144 0.75 -9.03 -13.33
N VAL A 145 -0.11 -8.77 -12.35
CA VAL A 145 0.20 -8.01 -11.13
C VAL A 145 0.36 -8.98 -9.96
N ARG A 146 1.52 -8.96 -9.30
CA ARG A 146 1.85 -9.81 -8.14
C ARG A 146 2.36 -8.98 -6.98
N CYS A 147 1.95 -9.35 -5.76
CA CYS A 147 2.57 -8.87 -4.51
C CYS A 147 3.63 -9.90 -4.06
N THR A 148 4.80 -9.43 -3.65
CA THR A 148 5.92 -10.22 -3.10
C THR A 148 6.48 -9.56 -1.85
#